data_4b19c52806adbd9ee715feff2c5a3fd2
#
_entry.id   4b19c52806adbd9ee715feff2c5a3fd2
#
_cell.length_a   1.000
_cell.length_b   1.000
_cell.length_c   1.000
_cell.angle_alpha   90.00
_cell.angle_beta   90.00
_cell.angle_gamma   90.00
#
_symmetry.space_group_name_H-M   'P 1'
#
loop_
_entity.id
_entity.type
_entity.pdbx_description
1 polymer ?
#
loop_
_entity_poly.entity_id
_entity_poly.type
_entity_poly.pdbx_seq_one_letter_code
_entity_poly.pdbx_strand_id
1 'polypeptide(L)'
;INSADLFKMILTTTPVTFPATYPAQPGDTYIRYGSDYQSSDYLYPNPYAQMMTSYKEQNANTLNTVIKVEQDFGFVTKGLKANIWVNFKNWSSSSYNRSITPYLFRAVGYSEDSPLEYDLERIQEGADYIAQSDIARSSDQTFEFQGNISYNRQFGLHNVGGMLMYRQREYRSDVLPNRNQGVSGRFTYD
;
A
#
# COMPACT_ATOMS: atom_id res chain seq x y z
N ILE A 1 9.74 0.58 -8.51
CA ILE A 1 10.33 -0.75 -8.25
C ILE A 1 10.29 -1.05 -6.75
N ASN A 2 10.05 -2.30 -6.35
CA ASN A 2 10.17 -2.67 -4.94
C ASN A 2 11.60 -3.12 -4.61
N SER A 3 11.94 -3.14 -3.31
CA SER A 3 13.30 -3.48 -2.87
C SER A 3 13.72 -4.92 -3.21
N ALA A 4 12.78 -5.86 -3.24
CA ALA A 4 13.07 -7.26 -3.58
C ALA A 4 13.41 -7.42 -5.07
N ASP A 5 12.68 -6.73 -5.95
CA ASP A 5 12.98 -6.74 -7.39
C ASP A 5 14.30 -6.06 -7.69
N LEU A 6 14.59 -4.94 -7.00
CA LEU A 6 15.87 -4.26 -7.13
C LEU A 6 17.03 -5.15 -6.68
N PHE A 7 16.88 -5.81 -5.53
CA PHE A 7 17.90 -6.74 -5.02
C PHE A 7 18.12 -7.92 -5.97
N LYS A 8 17.05 -8.50 -6.50
CA LYS A 8 17.15 -9.55 -7.54
C LYS A 8 17.90 -9.04 -8.77
N MET A 9 17.58 -7.83 -9.21
CA MET A 9 18.23 -7.21 -10.36
C MET A 9 19.74 -7.02 -10.12
N ILE A 10 20.14 -6.52 -8.94
CA ILE A 10 21.54 -6.36 -8.56
C ILE A 10 22.28 -7.72 -8.58
N LEU A 11 21.64 -8.77 -8.07
CA LEU A 11 22.25 -10.12 -8.05
C LEU A 11 22.37 -10.75 -9.45
N THR A 12 21.49 -10.40 -10.37
CA THR A 12 21.48 -10.97 -11.73
C THR A 12 22.28 -10.15 -12.75
N THR A 13 22.63 -8.91 -12.40
CA THR A 13 23.43 -8.03 -13.25
C THR A 13 24.86 -8.01 -12.74
N THR A 14 25.78 -8.55 -13.55
CA THR A 14 27.20 -8.58 -13.17
C THR A 14 27.86 -7.24 -13.49
N PRO A 15 28.49 -6.57 -12.51
CA PRO A 15 29.16 -5.27 -12.73
C PRO A 15 30.37 -5.36 -13.67
N VAL A 16 30.80 -6.57 -14.03
CA VAL A 16 31.89 -6.82 -14.98
C VAL A 16 31.44 -6.66 -16.43
N THR A 17 30.13 -6.79 -16.71
CA THR A 17 29.60 -6.75 -18.07
C THR A 17 29.53 -5.33 -18.61
N PHE A 18 29.08 -4.39 -17.76
CA PHE A 18 28.99 -2.96 -18.10
C PHE A 18 29.02 -2.10 -16.82
N PRO A 19 29.48 -0.85 -16.90
CA PRO A 19 29.44 0.08 -15.77
C PRO A 19 28.01 0.60 -15.54
N ALA A 20 27.75 1.18 -14.37
CA ALA A 20 26.46 1.83 -14.08
C ALA A 20 26.18 2.99 -15.04
N THR A 21 27.20 3.78 -15.36
CA THR A 21 27.13 4.91 -16.31
C THR A 21 28.44 5.02 -17.07
N TYR A 22 28.37 5.55 -18.28
CA TYR A 22 29.53 5.99 -19.04
C TYR A 22 29.75 7.50 -18.86
N PRO A 23 30.97 8.01 -19.10
CA PRO A 23 31.26 9.43 -19.07
C PRO A 23 30.37 10.21 -20.05
N ALA A 24 29.95 11.40 -19.63
CA ALA A 24 29.21 12.31 -20.51
C ALA A 24 30.15 12.87 -21.59
N GLN A 25 29.62 13.05 -22.80
CA GLN A 25 30.33 13.75 -23.88
C GLN A 25 29.82 15.19 -23.99
N PRO A 26 30.64 16.10 -24.55
CA PRO A 26 30.20 17.46 -24.81
C PRO A 26 28.93 17.50 -25.67
N GLY A 27 27.89 18.16 -25.11
CA GLY A 27 26.58 18.28 -25.77
C GLY A 27 25.53 17.28 -25.28
N ASP A 28 25.87 16.34 -24.41
CA ASP A 28 24.87 15.45 -23.81
C ASP A 28 23.95 16.20 -22.84
N THR A 29 22.66 15.97 -23.00
CA THR A 29 21.61 16.44 -22.09
C THR A 29 21.06 15.33 -21.21
N TYR A 30 21.59 14.10 -21.33
CA TYR A 30 21.13 12.90 -20.68
C TYR A 30 22.30 12.11 -20.05
N ILE A 31 21.98 11.20 -19.14
CA ILE A 31 22.95 10.28 -18.55
C ILE A 31 23.06 9.03 -19.46
N ARG A 32 24.29 8.64 -19.75
CA ARG A 32 24.60 7.41 -20.50
C ARG A 32 24.68 6.23 -19.55
N TYR A 33 23.57 5.50 -19.40
CA TYR A 33 23.57 4.29 -18.60
C TYR A 33 24.13 3.11 -19.35
N GLY A 34 24.92 2.29 -18.66
CA GLY A 34 25.49 1.07 -19.24
C GLY A 34 24.48 -0.05 -19.31
N SER A 35 24.53 -0.82 -20.39
CA SER A 35 23.79 -2.07 -20.56
C SER A 35 24.46 -2.93 -21.65
N ASP A 36 23.97 -4.14 -21.83
CA ASP A 36 24.35 -5.03 -22.92
C ASP A 36 23.18 -5.95 -23.30
N TYR A 37 23.29 -6.65 -24.39
CA TYR A 37 22.31 -7.65 -24.81
C TYR A 37 22.43 -8.91 -23.94
N GLN A 38 21.35 -9.32 -23.34
CA GLN A 38 21.18 -10.62 -22.69
C GLN A 38 20.86 -11.70 -23.76
N SER A 39 20.08 -11.30 -24.78
CA SER A 39 19.73 -12.08 -25.95
C SER A 39 19.39 -11.13 -27.09
N SER A 40 19.03 -11.63 -28.29
CA SER A 40 18.66 -10.80 -29.45
C SER A 40 17.59 -9.75 -29.15
N ASP A 41 16.65 -10.04 -28.22
CA ASP A 41 15.48 -9.21 -27.97
C ASP A 41 15.45 -8.60 -26.57
N TYR A 42 16.40 -8.95 -25.71
CA TYR A 42 16.40 -8.51 -24.30
C TYR A 42 17.73 -7.88 -23.90
N LEU A 43 17.61 -6.75 -23.20
CA LEU A 43 18.75 -6.06 -22.60
C LEU A 43 18.92 -6.46 -21.14
N TYR A 44 20.16 -6.44 -20.65
CA TYR A 44 20.40 -6.53 -19.21
C TYR A 44 19.83 -5.28 -18.53
N PRO A 45 19.06 -5.45 -17.44
CA PRO A 45 18.59 -4.30 -16.69
C PRO A 45 19.75 -3.63 -15.96
N ASN A 46 19.80 -2.31 -16.00
CA ASN A 46 20.75 -1.54 -15.19
C ASN A 46 20.05 -1.11 -13.89
N PRO A 47 20.45 -1.68 -12.71
CA PRO A 47 19.82 -1.35 -11.43
C PRO A 47 19.94 0.13 -11.07
N TYR A 48 21.09 0.75 -11.39
CA TYR A 48 21.32 2.16 -11.11
C TYR A 48 20.42 3.06 -11.97
N ALA A 49 20.30 2.77 -13.27
CA ALA A 49 19.36 3.47 -14.14
C ALA A 49 17.93 3.36 -13.60
N GLN A 50 17.50 2.17 -13.20
CA GLN A 50 16.16 1.93 -12.68
C GLN A 50 15.89 2.71 -11.39
N MET A 51 16.89 2.83 -10.50
CA MET A 51 16.77 3.63 -9.27
C MET A 51 16.67 5.13 -9.57
N MET A 52 17.43 5.61 -10.54
CA MET A 52 17.50 7.05 -10.85
C MET A 52 16.35 7.53 -11.72
N THR A 53 15.74 6.65 -12.50
CA THR A 53 14.72 7.03 -13.49
C THR A 53 13.31 6.62 -13.11
N SER A 54 13.09 5.89 -12.00
CA SER A 54 11.76 5.45 -11.63
C SER A 54 11.49 5.55 -10.13
N TYR A 55 10.26 5.91 -9.80
CA TYR A 55 9.76 5.87 -8.43
C TYR A 55 8.28 5.51 -8.38
N LYS A 56 7.88 4.97 -7.24
CA LYS A 56 6.48 4.67 -6.94
C LYS A 56 5.96 5.71 -5.96
N GLU A 57 4.83 6.30 -6.30
CA GLU A 57 4.06 7.15 -5.39
C GLU A 57 2.88 6.36 -4.85
N GLN A 58 2.75 6.33 -3.53
CA GLN A 58 1.69 5.61 -2.85
C GLN A 58 1.09 6.49 -1.76
N ASN A 59 -0.23 6.61 -1.78
CA ASN A 59 -1.02 7.30 -0.79
C ASN A 59 -1.97 6.30 -0.13
N ALA A 60 -1.99 6.27 1.19
CA ALA A 60 -2.91 5.42 1.95
C ALA A 60 -3.52 6.23 3.09
N ASN A 61 -4.85 6.19 3.19
CA ASN A 61 -5.61 6.91 4.19
C ASN A 61 -6.50 5.94 4.95
N THR A 62 -6.57 6.13 6.26
CA THR A 62 -7.51 5.42 7.13
C THR A 62 -8.35 6.42 7.90
N LEU A 63 -9.65 6.39 7.66
CA LEU A 63 -10.62 7.10 8.48
C LEU A 63 -11.25 6.10 9.44
N ASN A 64 -11.20 6.38 10.74
CA ASN A 64 -11.85 5.58 11.77
C ASN A 64 -12.67 6.50 12.67
N THR A 65 -13.99 6.32 12.65
CA THR A 65 -14.95 7.13 13.41
C THR A 65 -15.70 6.25 14.37
N VAL A 66 -15.67 6.59 15.64
CA VAL A 66 -16.39 5.89 16.71
C VAL A 66 -17.38 6.85 17.36
N ILE A 67 -18.63 6.43 17.44
CA ILE A 67 -19.69 7.11 18.15
C ILE A 67 -20.17 6.19 19.26
N LYS A 68 -20.19 6.70 20.48
CA LYS A 68 -20.68 6.00 21.65
C LYS A 68 -21.75 6.85 22.34
N VAL A 69 -22.91 6.26 22.57
CA VAL A 69 -24.03 6.88 23.29
C VAL A 69 -24.39 5.98 24.45
N GLU A 70 -24.41 6.55 25.64
CA GLU A 70 -24.83 5.87 26.87
C GLU A 70 -26.01 6.62 27.46
N GLN A 71 -27.07 5.91 27.78
CA GLN A 71 -28.26 6.47 28.36
C GLN A 71 -28.66 5.67 29.60
N ASP A 72 -28.84 6.38 30.71
CA ASP A 72 -29.47 5.85 31.92
C ASP A 72 -30.99 6.05 31.83
N PHE A 73 -31.73 4.97 31.93
CA PHE A 73 -33.18 4.93 31.92
C PHE A 73 -33.76 4.75 33.34
N GLY A 74 -33.06 5.24 34.35
CA GLY A 74 -33.49 5.20 35.74
C GLY A 74 -34.85 5.88 35.99
N PHE A 75 -35.27 6.78 35.09
CA PHE A 75 -36.59 7.39 35.10
C PHE A 75 -37.73 6.43 34.71
N VAL A 76 -37.42 5.38 33.90
CA VAL A 76 -38.38 4.31 33.56
C VAL A 76 -38.36 3.25 34.66
N THR A 77 -37.16 2.74 34.96
CA THR A 77 -36.97 1.80 36.07
C THR A 77 -35.52 1.87 36.58
N LYS A 78 -35.35 1.90 37.90
CA LYS A 78 -34.04 1.97 38.53
C LYS A 78 -33.16 0.80 38.08
N GLY A 79 -31.94 1.10 37.63
CA GLY A 79 -30.96 0.11 37.23
C GLY A 79 -30.98 -0.29 35.74
N LEU A 80 -31.86 0.34 34.94
CA LEU A 80 -31.88 0.13 33.46
C LEU A 80 -30.95 1.12 32.78
N LYS A 81 -30.07 0.60 31.96
CA LYS A 81 -29.14 1.37 31.12
C LYS A 81 -29.11 0.80 29.73
N ALA A 82 -28.91 1.65 28.74
CA ALA A 82 -28.61 1.24 27.37
C ALA A 82 -27.38 1.96 26.89
N ASN A 83 -26.60 1.27 26.07
CA ASN A 83 -25.55 1.91 25.30
C ASN A 83 -25.54 1.44 23.85
N ILE A 84 -25.14 2.34 22.97
CA ILE A 84 -24.97 2.12 21.54
C ILE A 84 -23.53 2.51 21.21
N TRP A 85 -22.87 1.63 20.47
CA TRP A 85 -21.55 1.86 19.93
C TRP A 85 -21.59 1.62 18.42
N VAL A 86 -21.12 2.60 17.68
CA VAL A 86 -21.03 2.55 16.21
C VAL A 86 -19.58 2.85 15.83
N ASN A 87 -19.00 2.00 15.01
CA ASN A 87 -17.70 2.20 14.41
C ASN A 87 -17.79 2.15 12.89
N PHE A 88 -17.29 3.19 12.26
CA PHE A 88 -17.10 3.24 10.81
C PHE A 88 -15.63 3.41 10.50
N LYS A 89 -15.05 2.41 9.84
CA LYS A 89 -13.67 2.43 9.36
C LYS A 89 -13.66 2.36 7.84
N ASN A 90 -12.96 3.29 7.22
CA ASN A 90 -12.68 3.30 5.79
C ASN A 90 -11.17 3.35 5.59
N TRP A 91 -10.65 2.42 4.83
CA TRP A 91 -9.27 2.44 4.33
C TRP A 91 -9.30 2.61 2.82
N SER A 92 -8.44 3.46 2.31
CA SER A 92 -8.25 3.67 0.88
C SER A 92 -6.78 3.83 0.55
N SER A 93 -6.35 3.26 -0.55
CA SER A 93 -4.99 3.39 -1.07
C SER A 93 -5.02 3.65 -2.57
N SER A 94 -4.14 4.51 -3.02
CA SER A 94 -3.85 4.73 -4.42
C SER A 94 -2.34 4.70 -4.64
N SER A 95 -1.91 4.08 -5.73
CA SER A 95 -0.50 4.08 -6.11
C SER A 95 -0.33 4.10 -7.61
N TYR A 96 0.73 4.73 -8.07
CA TYR A 96 1.17 4.73 -9.46
C TYR A 96 2.69 4.80 -9.53
N ASN A 97 3.23 4.33 -10.65
CA ASN A 97 4.65 4.43 -10.94
C ASN A 97 4.90 5.59 -11.88
N ARG A 98 5.97 6.30 -11.66
CA ARG A 98 6.51 7.28 -12.60
C ARG A 98 7.89 6.82 -13.04
N SER A 99 8.16 6.89 -14.33
CA SER A 99 9.44 6.48 -14.89
C SER A 99 9.81 7.30 -16.12
N ILE A 100 11.11 7.47 -16.29
CA ILE A 100 11.71 7.98 -17.51
C ILE A 100 12.40 6.80 -18.17
N THR A 101 12.20 6.60 -19.46
CA THR A 101 12.94 5.58 -20.21
C THR A 101 14.41 6.01 -20.30
N PRO A 102 15.37 5.24 -19.76
CA PRO A 102 16.78 5.62 -19.79
C PRO A 102 17.39 5.43 -21.16
N TYR A 103 18.37 6.26 -21.51
CA TYR A 103 19.28 6.01 -22.64
C TYR A 103 20.28 4.95 -22.23
N LEU A 104 20.30 3.80 -22.95
CA LEU A 104 21.21 2.70 -22.66
C LEU A 104 22.27 2.57 -23.74
N PHE A 105 23.52 2.38 -23.31
CA PHE A 105 24.69 2.30 -24.14
C PHE A 105 25.48 1.03 -23.85
N ARG A 106 26.09 0.47 -24.90
CA ARG A 106 27.03 -0.66 -24.86
C ARG A 106 28.38 -0.18 -25.31
N ALA A 107 29.44 -0.64 -24.65
CA ALA A 107 30.80 -0.48 -25.16
C ALA A 107 31.06 -1.52 -26.27
N VAL A 108 31.45 -1.05 -27.44
CA VAL A 108 31.82 -1.90 -28.59
C VAL A 108 33.32 -1.95 -28.77
N GLY A 109 34.07 -1.07 -28.15
CA GLY A 109 35.53 -1.02 -28.21
C GLY A 109 36.09 0.13 -27.36
N TYR A 110 37.36 0.38 -27.57
CA TYR A 110 38.04 1.55 -27.04
C TYR A 110 38.32 2.50 -28.20
N SER A 111 38.27 3.80 -27.92
CA SER A 111 38.65 4.80 -28.93
C SER A 111 40.11 4.65 -29.33
N GLU A 112 40.40 4.70 -30.67
CA GLU A 112 41.76 4.65 -31.18
C GLU A 112 42.60 5.84 -30.71
N ASP A 113 41.98 6.98 -30.49
CA ASP A 113 42.63 8.24 -30.08
C ASP A 113 42.83 8.38 -28.56
N SER A 114 42.12 7.61 -27.77
CA SER A 114 42.19 7.66 -26.28
C SER A 114 41.85 6.29 -25.68
N PRO A 115 42.83 5.55 -25.17
CA PRO A 115 42.61 4.22 -24.58
C PRO A 115 41.78 4.23 -23.29
N LEU A 116 41.39 5.41 -22.78
CA LEU A 116 40.50 5.60 -21.65
C LEU A 116 39.06 5.94 -22.07
N GLU A 117 38.83 6.14 -23.39
CA GLU A 117 37.48 6.40 -23.92
C GLU A 117 36.90 5.16 -24.55
N TYR A 118 35.64 4.88 -24.18
CA TYR A 118 34.89 3.79 -24.82
C TYR A 118 34.25 4.27 -26.09
N ASP A 119 34.32 3.42 -27.14
CA ASP A 119 33.46 3.54 -28.30
C ASP A 119 32.09 2.94 -27.93
N LEU A 120 31.04 3.81 -27.92
CA LEU A 120 29.72 3.51 -27.38
C LEU A 120 28.68 3.40 -28.48
N GLU A 121 27.97 2.30 -28.48
CA GLU A 121 26.75 2.10 -29.27
C GLU A 121 25.52 2.34 -28.39
N ARG A 122 24.59 3.18 -28.89
CA ARG A 122 23.31 3.36 -28.22
C ARG A 122 22.39 2.19 -28.57
N ILE A 123 22.02 1.40 -27.57
CA ILE A 123 21.19 0.19 -27.74
C ILE A 123 19.74 0.42 -27.32
N GLN A 124 19.44 1.51 -26.61
CA GLN A 124 18.07 1.92 -26.28
C GLN A 124 17.95 3.45 -26.33
N GLU A 125 16.92 3.90 -27.03
CA GLU A 125 16.50 5.31 -27.03
C GLU A 125 15.79 5.63 -25.71
N GLY A 126 16.20 6.72 -25.08
CA GLY A 126 15.55 7.22 -23.88
C GLY A 126 14.38 8.17 -24.19
N ALA A 127 13.69 8.62 -23.16
CA ALA A 127 12.64 9.62 -23.26
C ALA A 127 12.95 10.81 -22.35
N ASP A 128 12.61 12.01 -22.84
CA ASP A 128 12.80 13.26 -22.08
C ASP A 128 11.58 13.61 -21.20
N TYR A 129 10.58 12.72 -21.15
CA TYR A 129 9.37 12.93 -20.37
C TYR A 129 9.14 11.81 -19.36
N ILE A 130 8.46 12.15 -18.26
CA ILE A 130 8.11 11.21 -17.22
C ILE A 130 6.80 10.51 -17.61
N ALA A 131 6.87 9.22 -17.88
CA ALA A 131 5.69 8.38 -18.06
C ALA A 131 5.06 8.02 -16.72
N GLN A 132 3.73 7.91 -16.69
CA GLN A 132 2.97 7.49 -15.52
C GLN A 132 2.19 6.22 -15.86
N SER A 133 2.25 5.22 -14.97
CA SER A 133 1.40 4.04 -15.07
C SER A 133 -0.05 4.35 -14.72
N ASP A 134 -0.94 3.41 -15.00
CA ASP A 134 -2.31 3.45 -14.48
C ASP A 134 -2.31 3.52 -12.95
N ILE A 135 -3.33 4.20 -12.41
CA ILE A 135 -3.49 4.36 -10.98
C ILE A 135 -4.16 3.11 -10.42
N ALA A 136 -3.40 2.31 -9.68
CA ALA A 136 -3.95 1.23 -8.89
C ALA A 136 -4.66 1.81 -7.65
N ARG A 137 -5.93 1.39 -7.44
CA ARG A 137 -6.74 1.81 -6.30
C ARG A 137 -7.26 0.60 -5.56
N SER A 138 -7.26 0.70 -4.24
CA SER A 138 -7.86 -0.30 -3.36
C SER A 138 -8.53 0.39 -2.19
N SER A 139 -9.67 -0.13 -1.76
CA SER A 139 -10.39 0.40 -0.60
C SER A 139 -11.14 -0.71 0.10
N ASP A 140 -11.27 -0.57 1.41
CA ASP A 140 -12.17 -1.37 2.22
C ASP A 140 -12.93 -0.52 3.22
N GLN A 141 -14.10 -1.03 3.61
CA GLN A 141 -14.95 -0.40 4.61
C GLN A 141 -15.38 -1.43 5.64
N THR A 142 -15.35 -1.03 6.90
CA THR A 142 -15.92 -1.81 7.99
C THR A 142 -16.95 -0.94 8.72
N PHE A 143 -18.16 -1.45 8.84
CA PHE A 143 -19.19 -0.86 9.69
C PHE A 143 -19.48 -1.83 10.83
N GLU A 144 -19.40 -1.35 12.06
CA GLU A 144 -19.73 -2.13 13.24
C GLU A 144 -20.76 -1.36 14.05
N PHE A 145 -21.81 -2.08 14.44
CA PHE A 145 -22.86 -1.60 15.34
C PHE A 145 -22.97 -2.57 16.51
N GLN A 146 -23.02 -2.02 17.70
CA GLN A 146 -23.30 -2.78 18.91
C GLN A 146 -24.27 -1.98 19.77
N GLY A 147 -25.40 -2.60 20.10
CA GLY A 147 -26.35 -2.08 21.06
C GLY A 147 -26.49 -3.04 22.22
N ASN A 148 -26.47 -2.54 23.44
CA ASN A 148 -26.79 -3.34 24.60
C ASN A 148 -27.76 -2.63 25.53
N ILE A 149 -28.61 -3.43 26.18
CA ILE A 149 -29.49 -3.01 27.28
C ILE A 149 -29.08 -3.85 28.47
N SER A 150 -28.83 -3.17 29.61
CA SER A 150 -28.48 -3.82 30.86
C SER A 150 -29.43 -3.37 31.96
N TYR A 151 -29.77 -4.30 32.82
CA TYR A 151 -30.59 -4.06 33.99
C TYR A 151 -29.87 -4.66 35.20
N ASN A 152 -29.77 -3.90 36.28
CA ASN A 152 -29.24 -4.38 37.54
C ASN A 152 -29.98 -3.67 38.69
N ARG A 153 -30.65 -4.46 39.52
CA ARG A 153 -31.42 -3.90 40.65
C ARG A 153 -31.42 -4.85 41.84
N GLN A 154 -31.26 -4.27 43.01
CA GLN A 154 -31.39 -4.95 44.29
C GLN A 154 -32.82 -4.85 44.83
N PHE A 155 -33.40 -5.96 45.20
CA PHE A 155 -34.70 -6.09 45.82
C PHE A 155 -34.52 -6.73 47.20
N GLY A 156 -34.35 -5.92 48.24
CA GLY A 156 -34.05 -6.40 49.58
C GLY A 156 -32.68 -7.13 49.63
N LEU A 157 -32.69 -8.45 49.88
CA LEU A 157 -31.50 -9.32 49.89
C LEU A 157 -31.19 -9.93 48.51
N HIS A 158 -32.04 -9.73 47.53
CA HIS A 158 -31.90 -10.32 46.19
C HIS A 158 -31.36 -9.32 45.17
N ASN A 159 -30.35 -9.69 44.44
CA ASN A 159 -29.81 -8.90 43.35
C ASN A 159 -30.17 -9.56 42.00
N VAL A 160 -30.87 -8.84 41.14
CA VAL A 160 -31.28 -9.32 39.81
C VAL A 160 -30.58 -8.49 38.76
N GLY A 161 -29.86 -9.18 37.90
CA GLY A 161 -29.14 -8.56 36.78
C GLY A 161 -29.43 -9.26 35.46
N GLY A 162 -29.41 -8.47 34.38
CA GLY A 162 -29.58 -8.98 33.04
C GLY A 162 -28.93 -8.06 32.01
N MET A 163 -28.51 -8.65 30.88
CA MET A 163 -28.00 -7.91 29.75
C MET A 163 -28.43 -8.60 28.46
N LEU A 164 -28.88 -7.81 27.50
CA LEU A 164 -29.12 -8.23 26.13
C LEU A 164 -28.27 -7.37 25.21
N MET A 165 -27.52 -8.01 24.30
CA MET A 165 -26.63 -7.35 23.36
C MET A 165 -26.92 -7.83 21.95
N TYR A 166 -26.99 -6.90 21.02
CA TYR A 166 -26.99 -7.13 19.58
C TYR A 166 -25.70 -6.55 18.99
N ARG A 167 -25.04 -7.31 18.13
CA ARG A 167 -23.86 -6.87 17.38
C ARG A 167 -24.03 -7.19 15.91
N GLN A 168 -23.67 -6.22 15.07
CA GLN A 168 -23.55 -6.38 13.62
C GLN A 168 -22.21 -5.86 13.18
N ARG A 169 -21.53 -6.63 12.34
CA ARG A 169 -20.32 -6.20 11.61
C ARG A 169 -20.54 -6.45 10.13
N GLU A 170 -20.28 -5.44 9.33
CA GLU A 170 -20.28 -5.51 7.88
C GLU A 170 -18.90 -5.07 7.38
N TYR A 171 -18.27 -5.95 6.61
CA TYR A 171 -16.99 -5.68 5.94
C TYR A 171 -17.21 -5.73 4.44
N ARG A 172 -16.74 -4.71 3.74
CA ARG A 172 -16.85 -4.58 2.29
C ARG A 172 -15.47 -4.22 1.72
N SER A 173 -14.93 -5.11 0.90
CA SER A 173 -13.73 -4.88 0.07
C SER A 173 -14.04 -5.04 -1.42
N ASP A 174 -15.21 -5.56 -1.73
CA ASP A 174 -15.68 -5.87 -3.08
C ASP A 174 -17.18 -5.56 -3.20
N VAL A 175 -17.81 -5.99 -4.27
CA VAL A 175 -19.23 -5.74 -4.57
C VAL A 175 -20.16 -6.26 -3.47
N LEU A 176 -19.87 -7.44 -2.93
CA LEU A 176 -20.70 -8.07 -1.89
C LEU A 176 -20.11 -7.88 -0.50
N PRO A 177 -20.89 -7.37 0.47
CA PRO A 177 -20.44 -7.24 1.84
C PRO A 177 -20.44 -8.60 2.57
N ASN A 178 -19.43 -8.81 3.41
CA ASN A 178 -19.45 -9.87 4.40
C ASN A 178 -20.11 -9.33 5.67
N ARG A 179 -21.24 -9.91 6.06
CA ARG A 179 -22.04 -9.48 7.21
C ARG A 179 -22.13 -10.57 8.28
N ASN A 180 -21.77 -10.20 9.50
CA ASN A 180 -21.91 -11.02 10.68
C ASN A 180 -22.87 -10.33 11.66
N GLN A 181 -23.83 -11.09 12.21
CA GLN A 181 -24.79 -10.62 13.18
C GLN A 181 -24.85 -11.61 14.35
N GLY A 182 -25.05 -11.08 15.54
CA GLY A 182 -25.17 -11.91 16.72
C GLY A 182 -26.01 -11.23 17.79
N VAL A 183 -26.72 -12.07 18.53
CA VAL A 183 -27.45 -11.68 19.76
C VAL A 183 -26.88 -12.49 20.90
N SER A 184 -26.63 -11.84 22.02
CA SER A 184 -26.20 -12.51 23.24
C SER A 184 -26.94 -11.94 24.45
N GLY A 185 -27.20 -12.78 25.43
CA GLY A 185 -27.87 -12.41 26.67
C GLY A 185 -27.22 -13.07 27.87
N ARG A 186 -27.29 -12.39 29.02
CA ARG A 186 -26.88 -12.89 30.31
C ARG A 186 -27.91 -12.53 31.35
N PHE A 187 -28.21 -13.46 32.23
CA PHE A 187 -29.02 -13.26 33.42
C PHE A 187 -28.18 -13.64 34.64
N THR A 188 -28.30 -12.85 35.70
CA THR A 188 -27.66 -13.09 37.00
C THR A 188 -28.68 -12.89 38.13
N TYR A 189 -28.62 -13.77 39.10
CA TYR A 189 -29.40 -13.68 40.34
C TYR A 189 -28.48 -14.07 41.50
N ASP A 190 -28.52 -13.25 42.56
CA ASP A 190 -27.71 -13.42 43.75
C ASP A 190 -28.53 -13.02 44.98
#